data_a7e433341c2f5e91d1b210aa7a51551f
#
_entry.id   a7e433341c2f5e91d1b210aa7a51551f
#
_cell.length_a   1.000
_cell.length_b   1.000
_cell.length_c   1.000
_cell.angle_alpha   90.00
_cell.angle_beta   90.00
_cell.angle_gamma   90.00
#
_symmetry.space_group_name_H-M   'P 1'
#
loop_
_entity.id
_entity.type
_entity.pdbx_description
1 polymer ?
#
loop_
_entity_poly.entity_id
_entity_poly.type
_entity_poly.pdbx_seq_one_letter_code
_entity_poly.pdbx_strand_id
1 'polypeptide(L)'
;MYCGSKDENCNLETFRYTQNQRRLETRTKKYMKITEKVNNETKINNQTIKQIESSLNVLNSKTINYEEFKKYIKEKNKVNNILYEHYQQEYFRKFKLNRYINTQKSEAKMINNFKNKFGKPDKVIIVFGDHDKGSHNMKGIEPVICKKFRRIFKNAGYKVYLINEFNTSKLCNCCHKVLDKFLVRTSNKPKDIKENKKTLVNGLLKHTVSNPEGELNQLLCKIIHNRDKNAV
;
A
#
# COMPACT_ATOMS: atom_id res chain seq x y z
N MET A 1 6.87 -0.30 1.15
CA MET A 1 7.93 -1.19 1.69
C MET A 1 8.81 -0.38 2.59
N TYR A 2 9.04 -0.89 3.75
CA TYR A 2 9.99 -0.39 4.74
C TYR A 2 10.85 -1.57 5.14
N CYS A 3 12.14 -1.42 5.18
CA CYS A 3 13.06 -2.44 5.65
C CYS A 3 14.25 -1.78 6.34
N GLY A 4 14.94 -2.52 7.17
CA GLY A 4 16.10 -2.06 7.89
C GLY A 4 17.05 -3.21 8.18
N SER A 5 18.27 -2.88 8.53
CA SER A 5 19.26 -3.77 9.11
C SER A 5 19.91 -3.05 10.29
N LYS A 6 20.40 -3.80 11.26
CA LYS A 6 21.21 -3.24 12.34
C LYS A 6 22.68 -3.39 11.95
N ASP A 7 23.45 -2.34 12.14
CA ASP A 7 24.91 -2.40 12.05
C ASP A 7 25.54 -2.98 13.33
N GLU A 8 26.87 -3.16 13.35
CA GLU A 8 27.61 -3.67 14.50
C GLU A 8 27.43 -2.81 15.77
N ASN A 9 27.08 -1.53 15.59
CA ASN A 9 26.81 -0.57 16.66
C ASN A 9 25.32 -0.49 17.05
N CYS A 10 24.49 -1.45 16.64
CA CYS A 10 23.04 -1.48 16.85
C CYS A 10 22.27 -0.30 16.25
N ASN A 11 22.85 0.49 15.34
CA ASN A 11 22.13 1.53 14.62
C ASN A 11 21.26 0.91 13.52
N LEU A 12 20.01 1.33 13.47
CA LEU A 12 19.06 0.84 12.49
C LEU A 12 19.19 1.63 11.17
N GLU A 13 19.82 1.03 10.18
CA GLU A 13 19.76 1.54 8.81
C GLU A 13 18.43 1.19 8.17
N THR A 14 17.75 2.18 7.60
CA THR A 14 16.42 1.99 7.04
C THR A 14 16.34 2.35 5.57
N PHE A 15 15.60 1.54 4.80
CA PHE A 15 15.27 1.81 3.41
C PHE A 15 13.74 1.93 3.26
N ARG A 16 13.32 2.93 2.50
CA ARG A 16 11.90 3.22 2.33
C ARG A 16 11.55 3.40 0.86
N TYR A 17 10.53 2.67 0.40
CA TYR A 17 9.90 2.85 -0.89
C TYR A 17 8.40 2.94 -0.70
N THR A 18 7.85 4.16 -0.80
CA THR A 18 6.46 4.43 -0.46
C THR A 18 5.54 4.26 -1.66
N GLN A 19 4.26 4.03 -1.40
CA GLN A 19 3.22 4.00 -2.41
C GLN A 19 3.08 5.35 -3.15
N ASN A 20 3.22 6.46 -2.43
CA ASN A 20 3.17 7.79 -3.03
C ASN A 20 4.36 8.03 -3.97
N GLN A 21 5.57 7.62 -3.56
CA GLN A 21 6.74 7.66 -4.44
C GLN A 21 6.49 6.84 -5.70
N ARG A 22 6.02 5.59 -5.56
CA ARG A 22 5.71 4.74 -6.69
C ARG A 22 4.65 5.34 -7.61
N ARG A 23 3.56 5.90 -7.06
CA ARG A 23 2.50 6.57 -7.85
C ARG A 23 3.03 7.78 -8.63
N LEU A 24 3.95 8.55 -8.01
CA LEU A 24 4.60 9.69 -8.64
C LEU A 24 5.51 9.23 -9.78
N GLU A 25 6.43 8.32 -9.52
CA GLU A 25 7.41 7.82 -10.48
C GLU A 25 6.74 7.11 -11.67
N THR A 26 5.70 6.31 -11.44
CA THR A 26 4.93 5.65 -12.50
C THR A 26 3.96 6.56 -13.23
N ARG A 27 3.80 7.81 -12.79
CA ARG A 27 2.84 8.81 -13.30
C ARG A 27 1.38 8.34 -13.30
N THR A 28 1.06 7.31 -12.52
CA THR A 28 -0.29 6.71 -12.48
C THR A 28 -1.35 7.75 -12.17
N LYS A 29 -1.13 8.58 -11.14
CA LYS A 29 -2.08 9.63 -10.73
C LYS A 29 -2.29 10.68 -11.83
N LYS A 30 -1.23 11.03 -12.59
CA LYS A 30 -1.32 11.97 -13.71
C LYS A 30 -2.20 11.39 -14.82
N TYR A 31 -1.94 10.15 -15.23
CA TYR A 31 -2.71 9.51 -16.29
C TYR A 31 -4.18 9.27 -15.90
N MET A 32 -4.44 8.92 -14.64
CA MET A 32 -5.82 8.82 -14.13
C MET A 32 -6.57 10.14 -14.25
N LYS A 33 -5.96 11.26 -13.84
CA LYS A 33 -6.58 12.59 -13.94
C LYS A 33 -6.87 12.98 -15.40
N ILE A 34 -5.92 12.69 -16.31
CA ILE A 34 -6.11 12.98 -17.75
C ILE A 34 -7.26 12.12 -18.29
N THR A 35 -7.28 10.83 -17.99
CA THR A 35 -8.36 9.92 -18.40
C THR A 35 -9.72 10.40 -17.88
N GLU A 36 -9.78 10.78 -16.59
CA GLU A 36 -11.01 11.29 -15.97
C GLU A 36 -11.49 12.58 -16.65
N LYS A 37 -10.57 13.51 -16.96
CA LYS A 37 -10.90 14.73 -17.70
C LYS A 37 -11.49 14.40 -19.08
N VAL A 38 -10.80 13.55 -19.85
CA VAL A 38 -11.25 13.15 -21.18
C VAL A 38 -12.62 12.45 -21.12
N ASN A 39 -12.85 11.56 -20.14
CA ASN A 39 -14.13 10.86 -19.99
C ASN A 39 -15.28 11.79 -19.59
N ASN A 40 -14.99 12.91 -18.93
CA ASN A 40 -15.99 13.93 -18.60
C ASN A 40 -16.30 14.86 -19.78
N GLU A 41 -15.32 15.10 -20.67
CA GLU A 41 -15.45 16.03 -21.80
C GLU A 41 -15.98 15.35 -23.06
N THR A 42 -15.61 14.09 -23.30
CA THR A 42 -16.04 13.36 -24.49
C THR A 42 -17.50 12.91 -24.36
N LYS A 43 -18.31 13.26 -25.35
CA LYS A 43 -19.73 12.89 -25.44
C LYS A 43 -19.97 11.96 -26.62
N ILE A 44 -20.74 10.91 -26.39
CA ILE A 44 -21.27 9.98 -27.39
C ILE A 44 -22.79 9.93 -27.18
N ASN A 45 -23.57 10.15 -28.21
CA ASN A 45 -25.03 10.18 -28.12
C ASN A 45 -25.57 11.09 -27.00
N ASN A 46 -25.02 12.31 -26.89
CA ASN A 46 -25.36 13.32 -25.86
C ASN A 46 -25.03 12.92 -24.41
N GLN A 47 -24.39 11.78 -24.18
CA GLN A 47 -23.94 11.33 -22.86
C GLN A 47 -22.42 11.36 -22.76
N THR A 48 -21.88 11.76 -21.61
CA THR A 48 -20.44 11.67 -21.38
C THR A 48 -20.02 10.22 -21.18
N ILE A 49 -18.77 9.89 -21.50
CA ILE A 49 -18.22 8.54 -21.27
C ILE A 49 -18.42 8.11 -19.81
N LYS A 50 -18.26 9.02 -18.87
CA LYS A 50 -18.48 8.74 -17.44
C LYS A 50 -19.95 8.41 -17.13
N GLN A 51 -20.90 9.06 -17.78
CA GLN A 51 -22.33 8.74 -17.63
C GLN A 51 -22.64 7.36 -18.21
N ILE A 52 -22.05 7.03 -19.37
CA ILE A 52 -22.19 5.71 -20.00
C ILE A 52 -21.61 4.61 -19.11
N GLU A 53 -20.42 4.82 -18.51
CA GLU A 53 -19.84 3.88 -17.53
C GLU A 53 -20.72 3.72 -16.28
N SER A 54 -21.27 4.81 -15.76
CA SER A 54 -22.10 4.79 -14.55
C SER A 54 -23.50 4.20 -14.75
N SER A 55 -24.00 4.07 -15.99
CA SER A 55 -25.28 3.43 -16.27
C SER A 55 -25.33 1.97 -15.79
N LEU A 56 -24.19 1.29 -15.77
CA LEU A 56 -24.09 -0.08 -15.27
C LEU A 56 -24.21 -0.20 -13.73
N ASN A 57 -24.10 0.88 -12.99
CA ASN A 57 -24.20 0.86 -11.53
C ASN A 57 -25.60 0.50 -11.01
N VAL A 58 -26.61 0.66 -11.85
CA VAL A 58 -28.02 0.32 -11.54
C VAL A 58 -28.21 -1.21 -11.56
N LEU A 59 -27.36 -1.93 -12.27
CA LEU A 59 -27.46 -3.38 -12.47
C LEU A 59 -26.47 -4.11 -11.56
N ASN A 60 -26.95 -5.14 -10.86
CA ASN A 60 -26.12 -5.94 -9.97
C ASN A 60 -25.38 -7.04 -10.72
N SER A 61 -24.03 -6.92 -10.82
CA SER A 61 -23.19 -7.95 -11.43
C SER A 61 -22.98 -9.21 -10.58
N LYS A 62 -23.43 -9.19 -9.32
CA LYS A 62 -23.24 -10.27 -8.33
C LYS A 62 -24.58 -10.88 -7.90
N THR A 63 -25.63 -10.68 -8.69
CA THR A 63 -26.94 -11.29 -8.42
C THR A 63 -26.89 -12.78 -8.69
N ILE A 64 -27.64 -13.54 -7.86
CA ILE A 64 -27.85 -14.99 -8.06
C ILE A 64 -29.01 -15.23 -9.04
N ASN A 65 -29.86 -14.20 -9.26
CA ASN A 65 -30.99 -14.30 -10.17
C ASN A 65 -30.51 -14.27 -11.62
N TYR A 66 -30.81 -15.37 -12.35
CA TYR A 66 -30.38 -15.54 -13.74
C TYR A 66 -30.92 -14.43 -14.67
N GLU A 67 -32.17 -14.03 -14.54
CA GLU A 67 -32.78 -13.02 -15.44
C GLU A 67 -32.17 -11.63 -15.19
N GLU A 68 -31.87 -11.27 -13.95
CA GLU A 68 -31.14 -10.03 -13.63
C GLU A 68 -29.70 -10.05 -14.17
N PHE A 69 -29.02 -11.19 -14.01
CA PHE A 69 -27.67 -11.36 -14.54
C PHE A 69 -27.64 -11.28 -16.07
N LYS A 70 -28.62 -11.90 -16.74
CA LYS A 70 -28.79 -11.82 -18.20
C LYS A 70 -29.01 -10.39 -18.69
N LYS A 71 -29.84 -9.61 -17.95
CA LYS A 71 -30.02 -8.17 -18.24
C LYS A 71 -28.72 -7.40 -18.09
N TYR A 72 -27.97 -7.63 -16.98
CA TYR A 72 -26.68 -7.02 -16.77
C TYR A 72 -25.70 -7.33 -17.93
N ILE A 73 -25.57 -8.58 -18.36
CA ILE A 73 -24.67 -8.96 -19.45
C ILE A 73 -25.06 -8.30 -20.77
N LYS A 74 -26.35 -8.27 -21.11
CA LYS A 74 -26.83 -7.60 -22.31
C LYS A 74 -26.49 -6.11 -22.33
N GLU A 75 -26.75 -5.42 -21.22
CA GLU A 75 -26.45 -3.99 -21.11
C GLU A 75 -24.94 -3.74 -21.11
N LYS A 76 -24.19 -4.56 -20.38
CA LYS A 76 -22.73 -4.47 -20.37
C LYS A 76 -22.11 -4.63 -21.76
N ASN A 77 -22.65 -5.52 -22.60
CA ASN A 77 -22.16 -5.70 -23.97
C ASN A 77 -22.41 -4.46 -24.82
N LYS A 78 -23.59 -3.83 -24.72
CA LYS A 78 -23.87 -2.56 -25.41
C LYS A 78 -22.91 -1.45 -24.99
N VAL A 79 -22.77 -1.27 -23.68
CA VAL A 79 -21.84 -0.28 -23.11
C VAL A 79 -20.40 -0.58 -23.54
N ASN A 80 -19.96 -1.83 -23.50
CA ASN A 80 -18.61 -2.21 -23.89
C ASN A 80 -18.30 -1.88 -25.35
N ASN A 81 -19.26 -2.05 -26.27
CA ASN A 81 -19.05 -1.71 -27.68
C ASN A 81 -18.77 -0.20 -27.86
N ILE A 82 -19.54 0.64 -27.17
CA ILE A 82 -19.33 2.10 -27.19
C ILE A 82 -17.97 2.46 -26.53
N LEU A 83 -17.67 1.89 -25.37
CA LEU A 83 -16.44 2.16 -24.65
C LEU A 83 -15.20 1.62 -25.37
N TYR A 84 -15.35 0.54 -26.14
CA TYR A 84 -14.26 -0.05 -26.91
C TYR A 84 -13.68 0.93 -27.92
N GLU A 85 -14.54 1.58 -28.72
CA GLU A 85 -14.11 2.60 -29.69
C GLU A 85 -13.41 3.78 -29.01
N HIS A 86 -13.96 4.25 -27.88
CA HIS A 86 -13.36 5.33 -27.13
C HIS A 86 -11.96 4.96 -26.59
N TYR A 87 -11.83 3.79 -25.94
CA TYR A 87 -10.57 3.38 -25.30
C TYR A 87 -9.54 2.77 -26.28
N GLN A 88 -9.88 2.56 -27.55
CA GLN A 88 -8.92 2.22 -28.59
C GLN A 88 -8.05 3.39 -29.03
N GLN A 89 -8.40 4.61 -28.72
CA GLN A 89 -7.66 5.78 -29.15
C GLN A 89 -6.19 5.70 -28.72
N GLU A 90 -5.31 6.20 -29.58
CA GLU A 90 -3.85 6.02 -29.46
C GLU A 90 -3.28 6.51 -28.12
N TYR A 91 -3.79 7.62 -27.59
CA TYR A 91 -3.29 8.19 -26.34
C TYR A 91 -3.53 7.27 -25.13
N PHE A 92 -4.62 6.49 -25.07
CA PHE A 92 -4.82 5.52 -23.99
C PHE A 92 -3.80 4.37 -24.06
N ARG A 93 -3.47 3.92 -25.28
CA ARG A 93 -2.41 2.93 -25.50
C ARG A 93 -1.04 3.49 -25.11
N LYS A 94 -0.74 4.76 -25.46
CA LYS A 94 0.46 5.48 -25.02
C LYS A 94 0.53 5.59 -23.50
N PHE A 95 -0.58 5.87 -22.81
CA PHE A 95 -0.60 5.90 -21.34
C PHE A 95 -0.27 4.54 -20.71
N LYS A 96 -0.82 3.46 -21.26
CA LYS A 96 -0.51 2.09 -20.81
C LYS A 96 0.97 1.75 -20.99
N LEU A 97 1.52 2.04 -22.18
CA LEU A 97 2.93 1.81 -22.47
C LEU A 97 3.84 2.65 -21.57
N ASN A 98 3.58 3.95 -21.46
CA ASN A 98 4.38 4.85 -20.61
C ASN A 98 4.31 4.43 -19.13
N ARG A 99 3.14 4.00 -18.65
CA ARG A 99 2.99 3.48 -17.29
C ARG A 99 3.81 2.21 -17.09
N TYR A 100 3.84 1.32 -18.06
CA TYR A 100 4.68 0.11 -18.02
C TYR A 100 6.16 0.48 -17.96
N ILE A 101 6.65 1.31 -18.88
CA ILE A 101 8.05 1.76 -18.92
C ILE A 101 8.45 2.46 -17.61
N ASN A 102 7.63 3.38 -17.13
CA ASN A 102 7.91 4.08 -15.88
C ASN A 102 7.91 3.14 -14.66
N THR A 103 7.07 2.10 -14.68
CA THR A 103 7.08 1.07 -13.63
C THR A 103 8.40 0.31 -13.63
N GLN A 104 8.89 -0.12 -14.79
CA GLN A 104 10.20 -0.79 -14.91
C GLN A 104 11.34 0.11 -14.42
N LYS A 105 11.35 1.39 -14.83
CA LYS A 105 12.35 2.37 -14.37
C LYS A 105 12.30 2.58 -12.85
N SER A 106 11.13 2.71 -12.27
CA SER A 106 10.96 2.91 -10.82
C SER A 106 11.42 1.67 -10.02
N GLU A 107 11.09 0.47 -10.51
CA GLU A 107 11.51 -0.79 -9.90
C GLU A 107 13.03 -1.00 -9.99
N ALA A 108 13.65 -0.71 -11.14
CA ALA A 108 15.09 -0.76 -11.31
C ALA A 108 15.81 0.26 -10.40
N LYS A 109 15.31 1.50 -10.33
CA LYS A 109 15.83 2.53 -9.43
C LYS A 109 15.74 2.09 -7.96
N MET A 110 14.62 1.49 -7.56
CA MET A 110 14.44 0.96 -6.21
C MET A 110 15.49 -0.09 -5.89
N ILE A 111 15.73 -1.05 -6.78
CA ILE A 111 16.76 -2.09 -6.59
C ILE A 111 18.16 -1.50 -6.53
N ASN A 112 18.49 -0.56 -7.40
CA ASN A 112 19.80 0.10 -7.38
C ASN A 112 20.03 0.88 -6.07
N ASN A 113 19.03 1.62 -5.61
CA ASN A 113 19.11 2.33 -4.33
C ASN A 113 19.25 1.36 -3.15
N PHE A 114 18.56 0.23 -3.19
CA PHE A 114 18.68 -0.82 -2.18
C PHE A 114 20.09 -1.44 -2.18
N LYS A 115 20.59 -1.78 -3.38
CA LYS A 115 21.95 -2.34 -3.57
C LYS A 115 23.04 -1.37 -3.08
N ASN A 116 22.89 -0.08 -3.36
CA ASN A 116 23.86 0.93 -2.92
C ASN A 116 23.87 1.09 -1.40
N LYS A 117 22.74 0.83 -0.75
CA LYS A 117 22.61 0.99 0.70
C LYS A 117 23.03 -0.26 1.48
N PHE A 118 22.57 -1.42 1.09
CA PHE A 118 22.77 -2.65 1.85
C PHE A 118 23.77 -3.63 1.20
N GLY A 119 24.13 -3.41 -0.05
CA GLY A 119 25.11 -4.22 -0.74
C GLY A 119 24.53 -5.16 -1.81
N LYS A 120 25.44 -5.94 -2.38
CA LYS A 120 25.16 -6.86 -3.49
C LYS A 120 24.34 -8.08 -3.02
N PRO A 121 23.66 -8.79 -3.95
CA PRO A 121 22.85 -9.98 -3.64
C PRO A 121 23.60 -11.10 -2.89
N ASP A 122 24.90 -11.25 -3.13
CA ASP A 122 25.72 -12.30 -2.51
C ASP A 122 25.93 -12.06 -1.01
N LYS A 123 25.83 -10.81 -0.55
CA LYS A 123 26.10 -10.40 0.84
C LYS A 123 24.84 -10.14 1.67
N VAL A 124 23.67 -10.12 1.04
CA VAL A 124 22.43 -9.68 1.69
C VAL A 124 21.34 -10.74 1.54
N ILE A 125 20.75 -11.11 2.66
CA ILE A 125 19.54 -11.93 2.72
C ILE A 125 18.37 -11.00 3.06
N ILE A 126 17.27 -11.13 2.31
CA ILE A 126 16.07 -10.34 2.54
C ILE A 126 15.01 -11.21 3.19
N VAL A 127 14.48 -10.75 4.31
CA VAL A 127 13.38 -11.40 5.01
C VAL A 127 12.13 -10.55 4.86
N PHE A 128 11.05 -11.12 4.34
CA PHE A 128 9.74 -10.46 4.21
C PHE A 128 8.75 -11.07 5.17
N GLY A 129 7.92 -10.23 5.77
CA GLY A 129 6.76 -10.72 6.48
C GLY A 129 5.75 -11.45 5.58
N ASP A 130 5.11 -12.49 6.09
CA ASP A 130 4.13 -13.32 5.34
C ASP A 130 2.70 -12.77 5.43
N HIS A 131 2.52 -11.47 5.30
CA HIS A 131 1.20 -10.81 5.38
C HIS A 131 0.47 -10.76 4.03
N ASP A 132 0.32 -11.90 3.35
CA ASP A 132 -0.32 -11.95 2.02
C ASP A 132 -1.83 -12.16 2.04
N LYS A 133 -2.37 -12.74 3.12
CA LYS A 133 -3.74 -13.29 3.12
C LYS A 133 -4.84 -12.27 3.45
N GLY A 134 -4.50 -11.15 4.08
CA GLY A 134 -5.49 -10.17 4.56
C GLY A 134 -5.94 -9.13 3.53
N SER A 135 -5.15 -8.85 2.50
CA SER A 135 -5.38 -7.71 1.60
C SER A 135 -6.53 -7.91 0.61
N HIS A 136 -6.91 -9.16 0.31
CA HIS A 136 -7.98 -9.45 -0.64
C HIS A 136 -9.39 -9.18 -0.09
N ASN A 137 -9.56 -9.17 1.22
CA ASN A 137 -10.85 -9.08 1.88
C ASN A 137 -11.15 -7.71 2.50
N MET A 138 -10.20 -6.78 2.46
CA MET A 138 -10.38 -5.44 3.02
C MET A 138 -11.02 -4.49 2.01
N LYS A 139 -12.30 -4.20 2.19
CA LYS A 139 -13.05 -3.27 1.34
C LYS A 139 -12.46 -1.86 1.45
N GLY A 140 -12.12 -1.24 0.32
CA GLY A 140 -11.61 0.13 0.26
C GLY A 140 -10.11 0.29 0.53
N ILE A 141 -9.38 -0.79 0.79
CA ILE A 141 -7.91 -0.76 0.96
C ILE A 141 -7.25 -1.27 -0.31
N GLU A 142 -6.23 -0.53 -0.78
CA GLU A 142 -5.46 -0.97 -1.93
C GLU A 142 -4.67 -2.25 -1.61
N PRO A 143 -4.63 -3.22 -2.54
CA PRO A 143 -3.91 -4.47 -2.33
C PRO A 143 -2.42 -4.22 -2.09
N VAL A 144 -1.88 -4.86 -1.08
CA VAL A 144 -0.44 -4.79 -0.75
C VAL A 144 0.35 -5.57 -1.80
N ILE A 145 1.44 -4.97 -2.29
CA ILE A 145 2.24 -5.50 -3.41
C ILE A 145 3.36 -6.43 -2.92
N CYS A 146 3.20 -7.09 -1.77
CA CYS A 146 4.25 -7.93 -1.16
C CYS A 146 4.76 -9.03 -2.11
N LYS A 147 3.87 -9.77 -2.77
CA LYS A 147 4.24 -10.80 -3.76
C LYS A 147 5.07 -10.25 -4.91
N LYS A 148 4.74 -9.04 -5.39
CA LYS A 148 5.48 -8.41 -6.47
C LYS A 148 6.88 -7.99 -6.02
N PHE A 149 7.02 -7.41 -4.81
CA PHE A 149 8.33 -7.04 -4.27
C PHE A 149 9.22 -8.26 -4.09
N ARG A 150 8.72 -9.34 -3.51
CA ARG A 150 9.46 -10.61 -3.40
C ARG A 150 10.00 -11.07 -4.75
N ARG A 151 9.16 -11.04 -5.81
CA ARG A 151 9.57 -11.41 -7.16
C ARG A 151 10.63 -10.46 -7.72
N ILE A 152 10.49 -9.15 -7.51
CA ILE A 152 11.47 -8.16 -7.99
C ILE A 152 12.85 -8.40 -7.36
N PHE A 153 12.92 -8.64 -6.05
CA PHE A 153 14.17 -8.92 -5.36
C PHE A 153 14.77 -10.28 -5.75
N LYS A 154 13.95 -11.32 -5.89
CA LYS A 154 14.40 -12.62 -6.41
C LYS A 154 14.98 -12.50 -7.81
N ASN A 155 14.32 -11.76 -8.71
CA ASN A 155 14.80 -11.53 -10.08
C ASN A 155 16.09 -10.68 -10.10
N ALA A 156 16.33 -9.87 -9.08
CA ALA A 156 17.59 -9.14 -8.89
C ALA A 156 18.71 -9.97 -8.23
N GLY A 157 18.47 -11.27 -7.98
CA GLY A 157 19.43 -12.22 -7.45
C GLY A 157 19.50 -12.34 -5.92
N TYR A 158 18.66 -11.60 -5.17
CA TYR A 158 18.65 -11.68 -3.72
C TYR A 158 18.00 -12.97 -3.22
N LYS A 159 18.54 -13.54 -2.16
CA LYS A 159 17.90 -14.62 -1.40
C LYS A 159 16.76 -14.01 -0.58
N VAL A 160 15.54 -14.49 -0.80
CA VAL A 160 14.32 -13.93 -0.17
C VAL A 160 13.60 -15.02 0.60
N TYR A 161 13.44 -14.81 1.89
CA TYR A 161 12.72 -15.69 2.81
C TYR A 161 11.47 -15.01 3.36
N LEU A 162 10.54 -15.80 3.85
CA LEU A 162 9.33 -15.35 4.53
C LEU A 162 9.43 -15.63 6.01
N ILE A 163 8.98 -14.69 6.83
CA ILE A 163 8.88 -14.85 8.28
C ILE A 163 7.45 -14.60 8.74
N ASN A 164 7.02 -15.34 9.75
CA ASN A 164 5.75 -15.09 10.41
C ASN A 164 5.82 -13.78 11.21
N GLU A 165 4.89 -12.87 10.94
CA GLU A 165 4.80 -11.55 11.61
C GLU A 165 4.09 -11.60 12.95
N PHE A 166 3.95 -12.78 13.56
CA PHE A 166 3.28 -12.92 14.85
C PHE A 166 3.97 -12.07 15.93
N ASN A 167 3.20 -11.18 16.56
CA ASN A 167 3.64 -10.28 17.64
C ASN A 167 4.74 -9.25 17.30
N THR A 168 5.24 -9.14 16.08
CA THR A 168 6.31 -8.20 15.71
C THR A 168 5.95 -6.73 15.97
N SER A 169 4.67 -6.37 15.89
CA SER A 169 4.20 -5.02 16.20
C SER A 169 3.67 -4.87 17.64
N LYS A 170 3.72 -5.92 18.45
CA LYS A 170 3.21 -5.89 19.84
C LYS A 170 4.32 -5.90 20.88
N LEU A 171 5.45 -6.51 20.55
CA LEU A 171 6.59 -6.62 21.43
C LEU A 171 7.67 -5.59 21.07
N CYS A 172 8.37 -5.08 22.07
CA CYS A 172 9.52 -4.21 21.85
C CYS A 172 10.69 -5.01 21.24
N ASN A 173 11.31 -4.51 20.18
CA ASN A 173 12.45 -5.14 19.54
C ASN A 173 13.74 -5.13 20.37
N CYS A 174 13.76 -4.36 21.47
CA CYS A 174 14.92 -4.24 22.36
C CYS A 174 14.77 -5.13 23.60
N CYS A 175 13.67 -4.99 24.35
CA CYS A 175 13.48 -5.68 25.63
C CYS A 175 12.40 -6.76 25.61
N HIS A 176 11.75 -7.01 24.46
CA HIS A 176 10.70 -8.00 24.27
C HIS A 176 9.44 -7.85 25.15
N LYS A 177 9.34 -6.73 25.88
CA LYS A 177 8.13 -6.42 26.66
C LYS A 177 6.98 -5.97 25.76
N VAL A 178 5.75 -6.16 26.21
CA VAL A 178 4.55 -5.76 25.49
C VAL A 178 4.46 -4.24 25.39
N LEU A 179 4.11 -3.73 24.22
CA LEU A 179 3.92 -2.31 23.96
C LEU A 179 2.43 -1.98 23.87
N ASP A 180 2.07 -0.86 24.50
CA ASP A 180 0.71 -0.33 24.46
C ASP A 180 0.49 0.62 23.29
N LYS A 181 -0.78 0.77 22.95
CA LYS A 181 -1.20 1.75 21.94
C LYS A 181 -1.04 3.16 22.46
N PHE A 182 -0.56 4.05 21.60
CA PHE A 182 -0.33 5.44 21.94
C PHE A 182 -1.57 6.30 21.66
N LEU A 183 -2.17 6.87 22.70
CA LEU A 183 -3.39 7.68 22.65
C LEU A 183 -3.04 9.12 23.04
N VAL A 184 -2.70 9.98 22.06
CA VAL A 184 -2.30 11.37 22.40
C VAL A 184 -2.92 12.43 21.49
N ARG A 185 -3.61 12.02 20.45
CA ARG A 185 -4.16 12.98 19.50
C ARG A 185 -5.64 13.23 19.74
N THR A 186 -6.03 14.50 19.89
CA THR A 186 -7.43 14.89 19.78
C THR A 186 -7.92 14.55 18.37
N SER A 187 -9.11 14.00 18.24
CA SER A 187 -9.69 13.68 16.93
C SER A 187 -9.86 14.95 16.10
N ASN A 188 -9.55 14.89 14.81
CA ASN A 188 -9.79 16.01 13.89
C ASN A 188 -11.25 16.06 13.38
N LYS A 189 -12.11 15.14 13.82
CA LYS A 189 -13.50 15.11 13.41
C LYS A 189 -14.27 16.16 14.19
N PRO A 190 -15.07 17.04 13.55
CA PRO A 190 -15.77 18.14 14.25
C PRO A 190 -16.62 17.68 15.44
N LYS A 191 -17.26 16.51 15.33
CA LYS A 191 -18.06 15.92 16.41
C LYS A 191 -17.22 15.51 17.62
N ASP A 192 -16.07 14.88 17.35
CA ASP A 192 -15.16 14.37 18.39
C ASP A 192 -14.35 15.50 19.07
N ILE A 193 -14.14 16.64 18.35
CA ILE A 193 -13.45 17.83 18.91
C ILE A 193 -14.28 18.43 20.06
N LYS A 194 -15.60 18.51 19.88
CA LYS A 194 -16.53 19.02 20.91
C LYS A 194 -16.49 18.15 22.19
N GLU A 195 -16.22 16.86 22.04
CA GLU A 195 -16.17 15.88 23.13
C GLU A 195 -14.75 15.67 23.69
N ASN A 196 -13.73 16.42 23.22
CA ASN A 196 -12.32 16.23 23.55
C ASN A 196 -11.84 14.76 23.42
N LYS A 197 -12.41 14.03 22.46
CA LYS A 197 -12.17 12.60 22.28
C LYS A 197 -10.74 12.34 21.79
N LYS A 198 -9.97 11.58 22.56
CA LYS A 198 -8.62 11.15 22.18
C LYS A 198 -8.70 10.01 21.16
N THR A 199 -7.92 10.10 20.10
CA THR A 199 -7.82 9.07 19.06
C THR A 199 -6.47 8.39 19.08
N LEU A 200 -6.47 7.13 18.67
CA LEU A 200 -5.28 6.32 18.45
C LEU A 200 -4.38 6.94 17.40
N VAL A 201 -3.11 7.10 17.71
CA VAL A 201 -2.07 7.39 16.73
C VAL A 201 -1.57 6.07 16.16
N ASN A 202 -2.20 5.63 15.07
CA ASN A 202 -1.80 4.40 14.38
C ASN A 202 -0.35 4.53 13.88
N GLY A 203 0.54 3.76 14.41
CA GLY A 203 1.97 3.77 14.05
C GLY A 203 2.89 4.18 15.18
N LEU A 204 2.35 4.62 16.33
CA LEU A 204 3.11 4.82 17.55
C LEU A 204 2.68 3.81 18.64
N LEU A 205 3.67 3.32 19.34
CA LEU A 205 3.52 2.42 20.49
C LEU A 205 4.32 3.00 21.66
N LYS A 206 3.90 2.71 22.89
CA LYS A 206 4.62 3.11 24.09
C LYS A 206 4.87 1.90 25.00
N HIS A 207 5.94 1.98 25.78
CA HIS A 207 6.10 1.06 26.89
C HIS A 207 5.05 1.33 27.97
N THR A 208 4.47 0.27 28.48
CA THR A 208 3.72 0.32 29.74
C THR A 208 4.74 0.48 30.86
N VAL A 209 4.80 1.64 31.47
CA VAL A 209 5.62 1.86 32.67
C VAL A 209 4.91 1.17 33.82
N SER A 210 5.19 -0.10 34.00
CA SER A 210 4.79 -0.81 35.22
C SER A 210 6.03 -1.04 36.06
N ASN A 211 6.11 -0.29 37.15
CA ASN A 211 6.99 -0.34 38.30
C ASN A 211 8.28 0.53 38.31
N PRO A 212 8.39 1.34 39.38
CA PRO A 212 9.59 2.11 39.66
C PRO A 212 10.75 1.29 40.28
N GLU A 213 10.54 0.01 40.54
CA GLU A 213 11.54 -0.84 41.20
C GLU A 213 12.06 -1.88 40.23
N GLY A 214 13.17 -1.63 39.63
CA GLY A 214 13.90 -2.73 39.03
C GLY A 214 14.54 -2.49 37.66
N GLU A 215 15.83 -2.48 37.75
CA GLU A 215 16.82 -2.81 36.74
C GLU A 215 17.22 -1.76 35.68
N LEU A 216 18.49 -1.50 35.69
CA LEU A 216 19.30 -0.64 34.84
C LEU A 216 19.06 -0.82 33.32
N ASN A 217 18.44 -1.92 32.90
CA ASN A 217 18.16 -2.25 31.50
C ASN A 217 16.99 -1.46 30.89
N GLN A 218 16.18 -0.72 31.71
CA GLN A 218 15.06 0.09 31.18
C GLN A 218 15.51 1.41 30.57
N LEU A 219 16.71 1.88 30.87
CA LEU A 219 17.28 3.12 30.32
C LEU A 219 17.63 3.05 28.84
N LEU A 220 17.73 1.85 28.24
CA LEU A 220 18.08 1.66 26.82
C LEU A 220 16.87 1.63 25.90
N CYS A 221 15.66 1.43 26.40
CA CYS A 221 14.47 1.38 25.57
C CYS A 221 13.81 2.75 25.46
N LYS A 222 13.50 3.17 24.24
CA LYS A 222 12.73 4.39 24.00
C LYS A 222 11.32 4.23 24.58
N ILE A 223 10.81 5.27 25.23
CA ILE A 223 9.44 5.29 25.78
C ILE A 223 8.40 5.19 24.66
N ILE A 224 8.69 5.78 23.49
CA ILE A 224 7.80 5.78 22.32
C ILE A 224 8.51 5.11 21.13
N HIS A 225 7.85 4.16 20.52
CA HIS A 225 8.31 3.41 19.35
C HIS A 225 7.47 3.71 18.12
N ASN A 226 8.13 3.85 16.97
CA ASN A 226 7.40 3.76 15.70
C ASN A 226 7.14 2.27 15.42
N ARG A 227 5.88 1.91 15.25
CA ARG A 227 5.43 0.52 15.05
C ARG A 227 6.15 -0.18 13.90
N ASP A 228 6.29 0.51 12.76
CA ASP A 228 6.90 -0.08 11.57
C ASP A 228 8.42 -0.24 11.72
N LYS A 229 9.08 0.64 12.51
CA LYS A 229 10.49 0.50 12.87
C LYS A 229 10.73 -0.57 13.91
N ASN A 230 9.76 -0.79 14.80
CA ASN A 230 9.86 -1.81 15.83
C ASN A 230 9.71 -3.23 15.26
N ALA A 231 9.00 -3.36 14.15
CA ALA A 231 8.75 -4.65 13.48
C ALA A 231 9.88 -5.08 12.50
N VAL A 232 10.92 -4.27 12.33
CA VAL A 232 12.08 -4.50 11.48
C VAL A 232 13.30 -4.80 12.32
#